data_ec0a7d0cc267f2d9406b06288cf21f54
#
_entry.id   ec0a7d0cc267f2d9406b06288cf21f54
#
_cell.length_a   1.000
_cell.length_b   1.000
_cell.length_c   1.000
_cell.angle_alpha   90.00
_cell.angle_beta   90.00
_cell.angle_gamma   90.00
#
_symmetry.space_group_name_H-M   'P 1'
#
loop_
_entity.id
_entity.type
_entity.pdbx_description
1 polymer ?
#
loop_
_entity_poly.entity_id
_entity_poly.type
_entity_poly.pdbx_seq_one_letter_code
_entity_poly.pdbx_strand_id
1 'polypeptide(L)'
;MPVDLLEVLRCPVCRGDLGADSAVSLECRSCGRRYEVEDGIPRLLDDALPGIAAKRGEIDGWVAKARGEAWYEPEDAVDAALPYVCRDLGWDDSNWRANEHSFDTLLDRYVKPGMRVLEVGAAKCWGAQHLIPRGCDYVGTDILADPKIGLGRGAFYASRVGEFPRVQADAEHLPFAAGSFDLVYCVATLHHALDLPRMVREMARVARSGGVVAGLNEGTRGLGRSPDNPAQHGEKELGINEHVHTAWAYLWAFVRAGLAVRRIEHAEGNYQTRVGWRFSAVPKIGTTLATLAEQTVRDYSGISIYARRR
;
A
#
# COMPACT_ATOMS: atom_id res chain seq x y z
N MET A 1 -5.04 22.94 1.11
CA MET A 1 -4.17 21.87 0.55
C MET A 1 -2.85 22.49 0.14
N PRO A 2 -1.72 21.79 0.33
CA PRO A 2 -0.45 22.22 -0.21
C PRO A 2 -0.56 22.39 -1.74
N VAL A 3 0.06 23.44 -2.28
CA VAL A 3 0.00 23.77 -3.73
C VAL A 3 0.51 22.58 -4.57
N ASP A 4 1.59 21.96 -4.11
CA ASP A 4 2.22 20.82 -4.80
C ASP A 4 1.32 19.58 -4.98
N LEU A 5 0.36 19.36 -4.07
CA LEU A 5 -0.59 18.25 -4.23
C LEU A 5 -1.56 18.49 -5.38
N LEU A 6 -2.07 19.72 -5.54
CA LEU A 6 -2.98 20.07 -6.65
C LEU A 6 -2.32 19.92 -8.03
N GLU A 7 -1.03 20.16 -8.13
CA GLU A 7 -0.30 19.98 -9.39
C GLU A 7 -0.28 18.53 -9.86
N VAL A 8 -0.27 17.57 -8.93
CA VAL A 8 -0.20 16.14 -9.23
C VAL A 8 -1.56 15.46 -9.20
N LEU A 9 -2.59 16.03 -8.56
CA LEU A 9 -3.92 15.46 -8.52
C LEU A 9 -4.59 15.45 -9.89
N ARG A 10 -5.31 14.36 -10.15
CA ARG A 10 -6.10 14.15 -11.38
C ARG A 10 -7.47 13.59 -11.04
N CYS A 11 -8.46 13.90 -11.86
CA CYS A 11 -9.77 13.27 -11.77
C CYS A 11 -9.64 11.75 -11.91
N PRO A 12 -10.17 10.94 -10.97
CA PRO A 12 -10.05 9.49 -11.04
C PRO A 12 -10.78 8.90 -12.25
N VAL A 13 -11.80 9.59 -12.77
CA VAL A 13 -12.63 9.12 -13.89
C VAL A 13 -12.05 9.47 -15.25
N CYS A 14 -11.69 10.74 -15.48
CA CYS A 14 -11.26 11.20 -16.83
C CYS A 14 -9.78 11.62 -16.90
N ARG A 15 -9.06 11.62 -15.78
CA ARG A 15 -7.64 12.05 -15.67
C ARG A 15 -7.39 13.54 -15.94
N GLY A 16 -8.44 14.33 -16.10
CA GLY A 16 -8.33 15.79 -16.21
C GLY A 16 -7.81 16.44 -14.92
N ASP A 17 -7.29 17.65 -15.05
CA ASP A 17 -6.77 18.42 -13.92
C ASP A 17 -7.88 18.74 -12.92
N LEU A 18 -7.56 18.64 -11.65
CA LEU A 18 -8.41 19.10 -10.55
C LEU A 18 -7.99 20.50 -10.13
N GLY A 19 -8.95 21.39 -9.94
CA GLY A 19 -8.76 22.70 -9.37
C GLY A 19 -9.54 22.89 -8.09
N ALA A 20 -9.08 23.76 -7.20
CA ALA A 20 -9.87 24.16 -6.06
C ALA A 20 -11.06 25.00 -6.56
N ASP A 21 -12.27 24.54 -6.27
CA ASP A 21 -13.52 25.29 -6.47
C ASP A 21 -13.82 26.14 -5.21
N SER A 22 -13.50 25.57 -4.05
CA SER A 22 -13.55 26.24 -2.76
C SER A 22 -12.54 25.63 -1.78
N ALA A 23 -12.54 26.08 -0.52
CA ALA A 23 -11.71 25.48 0.53
C ALA A 23 -12.07 24.01 0.83
N VAL A 24 -13.30 23.59 0.49
CA VAL A 24 -13.87 22.28 0.80
C VAL A 24 -14.29 21.49 -0.44
N SER A 25 -13.89 21.92 -1.63
CA SER A 25 -14.32 21.29 -2.90
C SER A 25 -13.26 21.40 -3.98
N LEU A 26 -13.10 20.33 -4.75
CA LEU A 26 -12.32 20.27 -5.98
C LEU A 26 -13.27 20.05 -7.18
N GLU A 27 -12.96 20.70 -8.31
CA GLU A 27 -13.67 20.47 -9.57
C GLU A 27 -12.72 20.02 -10.66
N CYS A 28 -13.16 19.02 -11.43
CA CYS A 28 -12.44 18.58 -12.62
C CYS A 28 -12.68 19.55 -13.79
N ARG A 29 -11.62 20.19 -14.29
CA ARG A 29 -11.67 21.14 -15.39
C ARG A 29 -12.10 20.52 -16.74
N SER A 30 -12.03 19.20 -16.86
CA SER A 30 -12.36 18.50 -18.11
C SER A 30 -13.77 17.91 -18.15
N CYS A 31 -14.29 17.35 -17.05
CA CYS A 31 -15.59 16.70 -17.02
C CYS A 31 -16.59 17.31 -16.03
N GLY A 32 -16.20 18.36 -15.30
CA GLY A 32 -17.06 19.08 -14.36
C GLY A 32 -17.41 18.31 -13.08
N ARG A 33 -16.84 17.12 -12.84
CA ARG A 33 -17.07 16.38 -11.59
C ARG A 33 -16.54 17.14 -10.42
N ARG A 34 -17.29 17.11 -9.32
CA ARG A 34 -16.93 17.75 -8.06
C ARG A 34 -16.64 16.71 -7.00
N TYR A 35 -15.67 17.00 -6.15
CA TYR A 35 -15.20 16.15 -5.08
C TYR A 35 -15.06 16.97 -3.81
N GLU A 36 -15.61 16.46 -2.72
CA GLU A 36 -15.52 17.11 -1.42
C GLU A 36 -14.12 17.00 -0.82
N VAL A 37 -13.75 17.98 0.01
CA VAL A 37 -12.54 17.93 0.84
C VAL A 37 -13.00 18.05 2.29
N GLU A 38 -12.93 16.95 3.01
CA GLU A 38 -13.30 16.87 4.44
C GLU A 38 -12.04 16.68 5.28
N ASP A 39 -11.88 17.47 6.32
CA ASP A 39 -10.70 17.44 7.21
C ASP A 39 -9.36 17.52 6.44
N GLY A 40 -9.35 18.29 5.35
CA GLY A 40 -8.19 18.42 4.45
C GLY A 40 -7.92 17.19 3.57
N ILE A 41 -8.80 16.19 3.55
CA ILE A 41 -8.69 14.96 2.77
C ILE A 41 -9.63 15.02 1.58
N PRO A 42 -9.15 15.14 0.33
CA PRO A 42 -9.97 15.00 -0.87
C PRO A 42 -10.63 13.62 -0.95
N ARG A 43 -11.95 13.59 -1.18
CA ARG A 43 -12.79 12.39 -1.29
C ARG A 43 -12.94 12.02 -2.77
N LEU A 44 -11.98 11.25 -3.31
CA LEU A 44 -11.90 10.95 -4.75
C LEU A 44 -12.46 9.55 -5.12
N LEU A 45 -13.34 8.98 -4.30
CA LEU A 45 -14.09 7.77 -4.63
C LEU A 45 -15.36 8.15 -5.41
N ASP A 46 -15.31 8.05 -6.74
CA ASP A 46 -16.42 8.41 -7.65
C ASP A 46 -17.29 7.19 -7.97
N ASP A 47 -18.61 7.38 -7.97
CA ASP A 47 -19.57 6.31 -8.26
C ASP A 47 -19.47 5.76 -9.70
N ALA A 48 -18.82 6.47 -10.60
CA ALA A 48 -18.56 5.99 -11.96
C ALA A 48 -17.37 5.01 -12.05
N LEU A 49 -16.62 4.81 -10.96
CA LEU A 49 -15.48 3.88 -10.97
C LEU A 49 -15.96 2.42 -10.97
N PRO A 50 -15.36 1.56 -11.80
CA PRO A 50 -15.64 0.13 -11.77
C PRO A 50 -15.36 -0.48 -10.40
N GLY A 51 -16.27 -1.28 -9.86
CA GLY A 51 -16.08 -1.98 -8.60
C GLY A 51 -16.31 -1.11 -7.35
N ILE A 52 -16.72 0.15 -7.49
CA ILE A 52 -16.86 1.08 -6.35
C ILE A 52 -17.81 0.57 -5.26
N ALA A 53 -18.86 -0.16 -5.62
CA ALA A 53 -19.79 -0.71 -4.64
C ALA A 53 -19.10 -1.74 -3.72
N ALA A 54 -18.21 -2.59 -4.27
CA ALA A 54 -17.41 -3.52 -3.47
C ALA A 54 -16.43 -2.77 -2.57
N LYS A 55 -15.79 -1.69 -3.06
CA LYS A 55 -14.90 -0.84 -2.25
C LYS A 55 -15.63 -0.13 -1.11
N ARG A 56 -16.87 0.32 -1.32
CA ARG A 56 -17.70 0.87 -0.24
C ARG A 56 -18.07 -0.20 0.80
N GLY A 57 -18.42 -1.41 0.35
CA GLY A 57 -18.65 -2.55 1.24
C GLY A 57 -17.41 -2.90 2.07
N GLU A 58 -16.24 -2.85 1.46
CA GLU A 58 -14.95 -3.09 2.14
C GLU A 58 -14.67 -2.03 3.23
N ILE A 59 -14.97 -0.74 2.98
CA ILE A 59 -14.88 0.32 3.97
C ILE A 59 -15.75 0.00 5.20
N ASP A 60 -17.02 -0.36 4.97
CA ASP A 60 -17.95 -0.72 6.04
C ASP A 60 -17.49 -1.97 6.80
N GLY A 61 -16.95 -2.95 6.08
CA GLY A 61 -16.38 -4.18 6.64
C GLY A 61 -15.22 -3.91 7.58
N TRP A 62 -14.27 -3.06 7.20
CA TRP A 62 -13.15 -2.68 8.06
C TRP A 62 -13.60 -1.99 9.34
N VAL A 63 -14.58 -1.09 9.28
CA VAL A 63 -15.14 -0.44 10.46
C VAL A 63 -15.85 -1.46 11.36
N ALA A 64 -16.62 -2.38 10.77
CA ALA A 64 -17.30 -3.44 11.51
C ALA A 64 -16.29 -4.40 12.19
N LYS A 65 -15.23 -4.81 11.48
CA LYS A 65 -14.15 -5.64 12.04
C LYS A 65 -13.47 -4.94 13.21
N ALA A 66 -13.06 -3.69 13.03
CA ALA A 66 -12.38 -2.93 14.07
C ALA A 66 -13.20 -2.81 15.35
N ARG A 67 -14.51 -2.61 15.21
CA ARG A 67 -15.45 -2.55 16.36
C ARG A 67 -15.64 -3.91 17.00
N GLY A 68 -15.77 -4.97 16.20
CA GLY A 68 -15.97 -6.34 16.68
C GLY A 68 -14.75 -6.90 17.43
N GLU A 69 -13.54 -6.54 17.00
CA GLU A 69 -12.28 -6.96 17.60
C GLU A 69 -11.70 -5.95 18.61
N ALA A 70 -12.47 -4.91 18.96
CA ALA A 70 -12.15 -3.90 19.98
C ALA A 70 -10.88 -3.05 19.73
N TRP A 71 -10.43 -2.90 18.47
CA TRP A 71 -9.31 -2.01 18.11
C TRP A 71 -9.75 -0.76 17.32
N TYR A 72 -11.06 -0.48 17.28
CA TYR A 72 -11.59 0.74 16.65
C TYR A 72 -11.12 2.00 17.37
N GLU A 73 -11.05 1.98 18.70
CA GLU A 73 -10.49 3.09 19.46
C GLU A 73 -8.96 3.02 19.39
N PRO A 74 -8.31 4.07 18.84
CA PRO A 74 -6.86 4.04 18.65
C PRO A 74 -6.13 4.17 19.98
N GLU A 75 -5.04 3.43 20.12
CA GLU A 75 -4.09 3.54 21.21
C GLU A 75 -2.85 4.30 20.74
N ASP A 76 -2.63 5.50 21.28
CA ASP A 76 -1.51 6.36 20.85
C ASP A 76 -0.14 5.68 20.99
N ALA A 77 0.05 4.84 22.01
CA ALA A 77 1.30 4.10 22.19
C ALA A 77 1.52 3.05 21.10
N VAL A 78 0.46 2.36 20.69
CA VAL A 78 0.51 1.39 19.59
C VAL A 78 0.75 2.11 18.27
N ASP A 79 -0.02 3.16 17.98
CA ASP A 79 0.15 3.93 16.75
C ASP A 79 1.55 4.53 16.64
N ALA A 80 2.12 5.03 17.75
CA ALA A 80 3.47 5.56 17.77
C ALA A 80 4.55 4.49 17.50
N ALA A 81 4.29 3.23 17.86
CA ALA A 81 5.22 2.13 17.65
C ALA A 81 5.15 1.51 16.26
N LEU A 82 4.08 1.76 15.46
CA LEU A 82 3.91 1.16 14.13
C LEU A 82 5.07 1.51 13.16
N PRO A 83 5.58 0.53 12.40
CA PRO A 83 5.23 -0.90 12.37
C PRO A 83 5.96 -1.73 13.42
N TYR A 84 6.78 -1.17 14.29
CA TYR A 84 7.75 -1.81 15.17
C TYR A 84 7.17 -2.28 16.52
N VAL A 85 5.91 -2.68 16.52
CA VAL A 85 5.19 -3.12 17.75
C VAL A 85 5.79 -4.38 18.39
N CYS A 86 6.39 -5.27 17.59
CA CYS A 86 7.07 -6.45 18.13
C CYS A 86 8.35 -6.04 18.85
N ARG A 87 9.14 -5.13 18.27
CA ARG A 87 10.38 -4.62 18.83
C ARG A 87 10.17 -3.69 20.02
N ASP A 88 9.21 -2.75 19.88
CA ASP A 88 9.09 -1.63 20.82
C ASP A 88 8.08 -1.92 21.95
N LEU A 89 7.08 -2.78 21.70
CA LEU A 89 6.04 -3.15 22.67
C LEU A 89 6.08 -4.62 23.08
N GLY A 90 6.96 -5.43 22.47
CA GLY A 90 7.13 -6.84 22.80
C GLY A 90 6.00 -7.75 22.30
N TRP A 91 5.28 -7.35 21.24
CA TRP A 91 4.23 -8.18 20.66
C TRP A 91 4.82 -9.46 20.04
N ASP A 92 4.17 -10.60 20.28
CA ASP A 92 4.48 -11.85 19.60
C ASP A 92 3.54 -12.08 18.42
N ASP A 93 3.82 -11.37 17.32
CA ASP A 93 2.99 -11.37 16.12
C ASP A 93 3.87 -11.50 14.86
N SER A 94 3.68 -12.60 14.11
CA SER A 94 4.47 -12.88 12.91
C SER A 94 4.18 -11.91 11.77
N ASN A 95 2.95 -11.42 11.65
CA ASN A 95 2.58 -10.48 10.59
C ASN A 95 3.23 -9.11 10.83
N TRP A 96 3.24 -8.63 12.08
CA TRP A 96 3.93 -7.40 12.41
C TRP A 96 5.45 -7.53 12.29
N ARG A 97 6.06 -8.68 12.67
CA ARG A 97 7.49 -8.91 12.38
C ARG A 97 7.81 -8.86 10.89
N ALA A 98 6.91 -9.39 10.06
CA ALA A 98 7.05 -9.31 8.60
C ALA A 98 6.94 -7.87 8.09
N ASN A 99 6.02 -7.06 8.63
CA ASN A 99 5.90 -5.64 8.32
C ASN A 99 7.17 -4.88 8.71
N GLU A 100 7.68 -5.08 9.94
CA GLU A 100 8.94 -4.48 10.42
C GLU A 100 10.09 -4.76 9.45
N HIS A 101 10.35 -6.04 9.15
CA HIS A 101 11.46 -6.44 8.28
C HIS A 101 11.34 -5.88 6.86
N SER A 102 10.15 -5.97 6.28
CA SER A 102 9.89 -5.50 4.93
C SER A 102 10.04 -3.99 4.82
N PHE A 103 9.57 -3.26 5.83
CA PHE A 103 9.67 -1.82 5.88
C PHE A 103 11.10 -1.35 6.14
N ASP A 104 11.86 -1.99 7.03
CA ASP A 104 13.30 -1.73 7.21
C ASP A 104 14.06 -1.94 5.89
N THR A 105 13.76 -3.01 5.16
CA THR A 105 14.36 -3.24 3.83
C THR A 105 14.03 -2.11 2.85
N LEU A 106 12.78 -1.60 2.86
CA LEU A 106 12.38 -0.45 2.04
C LEU A 106 13.20 0.79 2.41
N LEU A 107 13.23 1.13 3.70
CA LEU A 107 13.94 2.31 4.20
C LEU A 107 15.42 2.28 3.86
N ASP A 108 16.09 1.16 4.13
CA ASP A 108 17.55 1.04 3.98
C ASP A 108 18.02 1.02 2.53
N ARG A 109 17.24 0.41 1.64
CA ARG A 109 17.68 0.16 0.26
C ARG A 109 17.13 1.12 -0.76
N TYR A 110 15.96 1.70 -0.51
CA TYR A 110 15.21 2.40 -1.56
C TYR A 110 14.83 3.82 -1.21
N VAL A 111 14.79 4.19 0.07
CA VAL A 111 14.46 5.56 0.51
C VAL A 111 15.70 6.45 0.49
N LYS A 112 15.53 7.67 -0.01
CA LYS A 112 16.57 8.71 0.00
C LYS A 112 15.92 10.06 0.30
N PRO A 113 16.63 10.98 0.97
CA PRO A 113 16.15 12.35 1.17
C PRO A 113 15.77 13.02 -0.16
N GLY A 114 14.73 13.84 -0.12
CA GLY A 114 14.21 14.57 -1.29
C GLY A 114 13.30 13.76 -2.20
N MET A 115 13.02 12.48 -1.87
CA MET A 115 12.06 11.67 -2.64
C MET A 115 10.63 12.10 -2.35
N ARG A 116 9.80 12.17 -3.40
CA ARG A 116 8.35 12.17 -3.27
C ARG A 116 7.84 10.74 -3.21
N VAL A 117 7.18 10.39 -2.10
CA VAL A 117 6.76 9.02 -1.77
C VAL A 117 5.25 8.94 -1.71
N LEU A 118 4.67 7.95 -2.40
CA LEU A 118 3.24 7.59 -2.29
C LEU A 118 3.12 6.27 -1.55
N GLU A 119 2.40 6.27 -0.43
CA GLU A 119 1.91 5.06 0.23
C GLU A 119 0.49 4.77 -0.23
N VAL A 120 0.28 3.57 -0.79
CA VAL A 120 -1.01 3.08 -1.26
C VAL A 120 -1.55 2.06 -0.26
N GLY A 121 -2.81 2.23 0.18
CA GLY A 121 -3.32 1.47 1.33
C GLY A 121 -2.67 1.94 2.63
N ALA A 122 -2.59 3.26 2.81
CA ALA A 122 -1.86 3.88 3.91
C ALA A 122 -2.56 3.73 5.28
N ALA A 123 -3.83 3.29 5.30
CA ALA A 123 -4.64 3.19 6.51
C ALA A 123 -4.50 4.43 7.40
N LYS A 124 -3.87 4.29 8.57
CA LYS A 124 -3.61 5.38 9.52
C LYS A 124 -2.44 6.29 9.10
N CYS A 125 -1.74 6.03 8.00
CA CYS A 125 -0.56 6.78 7.52
C CYS A 125 0.68 6.67 8.46
N TRP A 126 0.89 5.53 9.11
CA TRP A 126 2.03 5.35 10.01
C TRP A 126 3.39 5.49 9.32
N GLY A 127 3.47 5.25 8.00
CA GLY A 127 4.69 5.45 7.20
C GLY A 127 5.22 6.88 7.26
N ALA A 128 4.34 7.88 7.46
CA ALA A 128 4.69 9.29 7.53
C ALA A 128 5.74 9.59 8.61
N GLN A 129 5.58 8.99 9.82
CA GLN A 129 6.51 9.24 10.93
C GLN A 129 7.94 8.73 10.69
N HIS A 130 8.13 7.86 9.71
CA HIS A 130 9.43 7.31 9.36
C HIS A 130 10.04 7.95 8.11
N LEU A 131 9.19 8.37 7.16
CA LEU A 131 9.62 8.91 5.86
C LEU A 131 9.86 10.43 5.90
N ILE A 132 8.99 11.19 6.57
CA ILE A 132 9.13 12.66 6.66
C ILE A 132 10.41 13.07 7.38
N PRO A 133 10.79 12.50 8.55
CA PRO A 133 12.05 12.83 9.19
C PRO A 133 13.29 12.43 8.38
N ARG A 134 13.14 11.53 7.40
CA ARG A 134 14.20 11.18 6.44
C ARG A 134 14.30 12.16 5.26
N GLY A 135 13.52 13.24 5.28
CA GLY A 135 13.51 14.26 4.24
C GLY A 135 12.69 13.89 3.01
N CYS A 136 11.73 12.97 3.14
CA CYS A 136 10.81 12.62 2.06
C CYS A 136 9.57 13.52 2.06
N ASP A 137 9.05 13.82 0.85
CA ASP A 137 7.75 14.43 0.62
C ASP A 137 6.72 13.29 0.53
N TYR A 138 5.99 13.04 1.62
CA TYR A 138 5.10 11.89 1.78
C TYR A 138 3.65 12.22 1.45
N VAL A 139 3.00 11.31 0.71
CA VAL A 139 1.56 11.33 0.43
C VAL A 139 0.96 9.98 0.81
N GLY A 140 -0.09 9.96 1.63
CA GLY A 140 -0.86 8.75 1.95
C GLY A 140 -2.15 8.68 1.15
N THR A 141 -2.48 7.49 0.58
CA THR A 141 -3.77 7.26 -0.07
C THR A 141 -4.38 5.93 0.36
N ASP A 142 -5.69 5.94 0.59
CA ASP A 142 -6.47 4.77 1.02
C ASP A 142 -7.94 4.94 0.60
N ILE A 143 -8.70 3.84 0.53
CA ILE A 143 -10.16 3.90 0.40
C ILE A 143 -10.81 4.31 1.73
N LEU A 144 -10.19 3.98 2.86
CA LEU A 144 -10.71 4.20 4.20
C LEU A 144 -10.25 5.55 4.74
N ALA A 145 -11.21 6.48 4.88
CA ALA A 145 -10.93 7.82 5.41
C ALA A 145 -11.40 8.03 6.86
N ASP A 146 -11.77 6.94 7.54
CA ASP A 146 -12.26 6.96 8.93
C ASP A 146 -11.27 7.69 9.86
N PRO A 147 -11.78 8.49 10.83
CA PRO A 147 -10.95 9.31 11.71
C PRO A 147 -10.10 8.51 12.71
N LYS A 148 -10.42 7.24 12.95
CA LYS A 148 -9.75 6.41 13.96
C LYS A 148 -8.87 5.32 13.36
N ILE A 149 -9.31 4.70 12.28
CA ILE A 149 -8.63 3.53 11.68
C ILE A 149 -8.16 3.77 10.25
N GLY A 150 -8.54 4.89 9.63
CA GLY A 150 -8.19 5.29 8.27
C GLY A 150 -7.37 6.57 8.20
N LEU A 151 -7.39 7.22 7.04
CA LEU A 151 -6.61 8.44 6.72
C LEU A 151 -6.83 9.59 7.72
N GLY A 152 -8.01 9.68 8.35
CA GLY A 152 -8.27 10.70 9.36
C GLY A 152 -7.35 10.57 10.57
N ARG A 153 -6.98 9.35 10.97
CA ARG A 153 -6.00 9.12 12.05
C ARG A 153 -4.59 9.63 11.70
N GLY A 154 -4.31 9.89 10.44
CA GLY A 154 -3.08 10.56 10.00
C GLY A 154 -2.82 11.89 10.69
N ALA A 155 -3.85 12.57 11.25
CA ALA A 155 -3.70 13.76 12.08
C ALA A 155 -2.82 13.53 13.34
N PHE A 156 -2.86 12.31 13.91
CA PHE A 156 -1.98 11.93 15.01
C PHE A 156 -0.50 11.99 14.60
N TYR A 157 -0.18 11.49 13.41
CA TYR A 157 1.21 11.55 12.91
C TYR A 157 1.57 12.96 12.46
N ALA A 158 0.65 13.69 11.83
CA ALA A 158 0.86 15.08 11.42
C ALA A 158 1.24 15.99 12.60
N SER A 159 0.67 15.77 13.78
CA SER A 159 1.05 16.50 15.00
C SER A 159 2.50 16.25 15.44
N ARG A 160 3.12 15.17 14.99
CA ARG A 160 4.47 14.71 15.38
C ARG A 160 5.55 15.07 14.35
N VAL A 161 5.20 15.02 13.06
CA VAL A 161 6.18 15.18 11.97
C VAL A 161 5.86 16.31 11.00
N GLY A 162 4.79 17.08 11.27
CA GLY A 162 4.28 18.13 10.39
C GLY A 162 3.18 17.62 9.44
N GLU A 163 2.42 18.57 8.88
CA GLU A 163 1.30 18.27 7.98
C GLU A 163 1.78 17.62 6.68
N PHE A 164 1.01 16.64 6.21
CA PHE A 164 1.24 15.93 4.96
C PHE A 164 -0.07 15.61 4.24
N PRO A 165 -0.04 15.50 2.90
CA PRO A 165 -1.21 15.19 2.10
C PRO A 165 -1.75 13.79 2.35
N ARG A 166 -3.09 13.70 2.46
CA ARG A 166 -3.86 12.45 2.53
C ARG A 166 -4.97 12.52 1.48
N VAL A 167 -5.20 11.46 0.74
CA VAL A 167 -6.18 11.42 -0.36
C VAL A 167 -6.98 10.13 -0.29
N GLN A 168 -8.31 10.24 -0.14
CA GLN A 168 -9.17 9.07 -0.26
C GLN A 168 -9.33 8.69 -1.73
N ALA A 169 -8.86 7.50 -2.10
CA ALA A 169 -8.92 7.03 -3.48
C ALA A 169 -8.85 5.51 -3.59
N ASP A 170 -9.35 4.98 -4.72
CA ASP A 170 -9.17 3.60 -5.12
C ASP A 170 -7.78 3.40 -5.75
N ALA A 171 -7.03 2.42 -5.23
CA ALA A 171 -5.70 2.06 -5.73
C ALA A 171 -5.70 1.56 -7.18
N GLU A 172 -6.84 1.08 -7.69
CA GLU A 172 -7.01 0.68 -9.09
C GLU A 172 -7.28 1.87 -10.02
N HIS A 173 -7.48 3.07 -9.45
CA HIS A 173 -7.78 4.32 -10.15
C HIS A 173 -7.07 5.51 -9.49
N LEU A 174 -5.76 5.39 -9.23
CA LEU A 174 -4.99 6.41 -8.51
C LEU A 174 -5.14 7.80 -9.12
N PRO A 175 -5.61 8.79 -8.36
CA PRO A 175 -5.93 10.13 -8.88
C PRO A 175 -4.68 11.03 -8.94
N PHE A 176 -3.59 10.52 -9.49
CA PHE A 176 -2.34 11.26 -9.63
C PHE A 176 -1.85 11.25 -11.08
N ALA A 177 -1.13 12.28 -11.45
CA ALA A 177 -0.45 12.39 -12.74
C ALA A 177 0.60 11.27 -12.90
N ALA A 178 0.84 10.86 -14.15
CA ALA A 178 1.88 9.88 -14.44
C ALA A 178 3.26 10.43 -14.09
N GLY A 179 4.09 9.62 -13.43
CA GLY A 179 5.47 9.98 -13.14
C GLY A 179 5.67 10.98 -12.00
N SER A 180 4.71 11.10 -11.10
CA SER A 180 4.73 12.09 -10.01
C SER A 180 5.56 11.67 -8.79
N PHE A 181 5.89 10.39 -8.63
CA PHE A 181 6.50 9.85 -7.41
C PHE A 181 7.82 9.12 -7.68
N ASP A 182 8.78 9.30 -6.81
CA ASP A 182 10.06 8.59 -6.82
C ASP A 182 9.94 7.16 -6.29
N LEU A 183 9.08 6.99 -5.29
CA LEU A 183 8.75 5.72 -4.64
C LEU A 183 7.24 5.60 -4.48
N VAL A 184 6.69 4.48 -4.93
CA VAL A 184 5.29 4.08 -4.70
C VAL A 184 5.30 2.73 -4.01
N TYR A 185 4.72 2.64 -2.83
CA TYR A 185 4.71 1.38 -2.10
C TYR A 185 3.37 1.14 -1.42
N CYS A 186 3.13 -0.11 -1.06
CA CYS A 186 2.03 -0.53 -0.21
C CYS A 186 2.52 -1.61 0.77
N VAL A 187 1.81 -1.78 1.87
CA VAL A 187 2.06 -2.81 2.88
C VAL A 187 0.80 -3.63 3.08
N ALA A 188 0.87 -4.94 2.82
CA ALA A 188 -0.27 -5.85 2.97
C ALA A 188 -1.57 -5.30 2.32
N THR A 189 -1.49 -4.86 1.06
CA THR A 189 -2.60 -4.15 0.39
C THR A 189 -2.94 -4.71 -0.99
N LEU A 190 -1.98 -5.26 -1.74
CA LEU A 190 -2.21 -5.75 -3.11
C LEU A 190 -3.24 -6.89 -3.15
N HIS A 191 -3.35 -7.66 -2.08
CA HIS A 191 -4.30 -8.76 -1.99
C HIS A 191 -5.77 -8.31 -1.83
N HIS A 192 -6.02 -7.03 -1.53
CA HIS A 192 -7.35 -6.42 -1.53
C HIS A 192 -7.80 -5.91 -2.91
N ALA A 193 -6.93 -5.99 -3.93
CA ALA A 193 -7.30 -5.53 -5.27
C ALA A 193 -8.39 -6.42 -5.89
N LEU A 194 -9.42 -5.80 -6.47
CA LEU A 194 -10.38 -6.48 -7.35
C LEU A 194 -9.71 -6.88 -8.67
N ASP A 195 -8.80 -6.04 -9.18
CA ASP A 195 -7.96 -6.28 -10.36
C ASP A 195 -6.50 -5.99 -9.99
N LEU A 196 -5.78 -6.99 -9.44
CA LEU A 196 -4.36 -6.88 -9.09
C LEU A 196 -3.48 -6.33 -10.24
N PRO A 197 -3.59 -6.82 -11.48
CA PRO A 197 -2.84 -6.24 -12.59
C PRO A 197 -3.13 -4.75 -12.82
N ARG A 198 -4.35 -4.29 -12.59
CA ARG A 198 -4.73 -2.88 -12.73
C ARG A 198 -4.11 -2.03 -11.63
N MET A 199 -4.23 -2.46 -10.38
CA MET A 199 -3.62 -1.77 -9.24
C MET A 199 -2.11 -1.60 -9.44
N VAL A 200 -1.40 -2.66 -9.82
CA VAL A 200 0.05 -2.59 -10.08
C VAL A 200 0.38 -1.68 -11.28
N ARG A 201 -0.45 -1.68 -12.34
CA ARG A 201 -0.29 -0.74 -13.46
C ARG A 201 -0.46 0.72 -13.05
N GLU A 202 -1.41 1.02 -12.16
CA GLU A 202 -1.59 2.37 -11.63
C GLU A 202 -0.41 2.81 -10.76
N MET A 203 0.07 1.93 -9.86
CA MET A 203 1.28 2.20 -9.09
C MET A 203 2.48 2.46 -10.02
N ALA A 204 2.64 1.65 -11.06
CA ALA A 204 3.69 1.86 -12.06
C ALA A 204 3.50 3.17 -12.84
N ARG A 205 2.27 3.53 -13.18
CA ARG A 205 1.97 4.75 -13.94
C ARG A 205 2.35 6.02 -13.16
N VAL A 206 2.02 6.06 -11.88
CA VAL A 206 2.28 7.25 -11.04
C VAL A 206 3.74 7.34 -10.57
N ALA A 207 4.48 6.24 -10.54
CA ALA A 207 5.93 6.25 -10.33
C ALA A 207 6.63 6.91 -11.53
N ARG A 208 7.70 7.67 -11.32
CA ARG A 208 8.52 8.23 -12.41
C ARG A 208 9.40 7.17 -13.09
N SER A 209 9.93 7.47 -14.27
CA SER A 209 10.96 6.60 -14.89
C SER A 209 12.17 6.44 -13.95
N GLY A 210 12.64 5.22 -13.78
CA GLY A 210 13.66 4.87 -12.78
C GLY A 210 13.17 4.83 -11.33
N GLY A 211 11.95 5.26 -11.04
CA GLY A 211 11.31 5.23 -9.73
C GLY A 211 11.10 3.80 -9.22
N VAL A 212 10.87 3.66 -7.93
CA VAL A 212 10.67 2.37 -7.26
C VAL A 212 9.19 2.10 -7.08
N VAL A 213 8.76 0.86 -7.30
CA VAL A 213 7.44 0.34 -6.95
C VAL A 213 7.63 -0.89 -6.08
N ALA A 214 7.00 -0.92 -4.90
CA ALA A 214 7.14 -2.03 -3.97
C ALA A 214 5.79 -2.46 -3.38
N GLY A 215 5.59 -3.78 -3.24
CA GLY A 215 4.55 -4.40 -2.42
C GLY A 215 5.24 -5.13 -1.28
N LEU A 216 4.89 -4.79 -0.04
CA LEU A 216 5.52 -5.29 1.17
C LEU A 216 4.57 -6.21 1.91
N ASN A 217 5.08 -7.35 2.38
CA ASN A 217 4.33 -8.32 3.19
C ASN A 217 3.00 -8.73 2.55
N GLU A 218 3.03 -9.09 1.27
CA GLU A 218 1.84 -9.54 0.55
C GLU A 218 1.61 -11.04 0.77
N GLY A 219 0.39 -11.39 1.17
CA GLY A 219 -0.01 -12.78 1.41
C GLY A 219 0.09 -13.64 0.16
N THR A 220 0.70 -14.83 0.30
CA THR A 220 0.89 -15.78 -0.81
C THR A 220 0.47 -17.18 -0.44
N ARG A 221 0.17 -17.98 -1.47
CA ARG A 221 -0.07 -19.43 -1.41
C ARG A 221 0.78 -20.19 -2.40
N GLY A 222 1.08 -21.43 -2.11
CA GLY A 222 1.68 -22.36 -3.08
C GLY A 222 0.71 -22.74 -4.20
N LEU A 223 1.23 -23.24 -5.32
CA LEU A 223 0.41 -23.61 -6.48
C LEU A 223 -0.62 -24.71 -6.19
N GLY A 224 -0.34 -25.60 -5.26
CA GLY A 224 -1.25 -26.69 -4.85
C GLY A 224 -2.27 -26.30 -3.79
N ARG A 225 -2.30 -25.03 -3.35
CA ARG A 225 -3.20 -24.56 -2.28
C ARG A 225 -4.41 -23.81 -2.84
N SER A 226 -5.52 -23.88 -2.09
CA SER A 226 -6.73 -23.14 -2.42
C SER A 226 -6.47 -21.64 -2.47
N PRO A 227 -7.07 -20.89 -3.42
CA PRO A 227 -7.12 -19.44 -3.33
C PRO A 227 -8.03 -18.96 -2.18
N ASP A 228 -8.87 -19.82 -1.65
CA ASP A 228 -9.70 -19.55 -0.49
C ASP A 228 -8.96 -19.98 0.77
N ASN A 229 -8.49 -18.99 1.54
CA ASN A 229 -7.81 -19.21 2.82
C ASN A 229 -8.84 -19.13 3.96
N PRO A 230 -9.06 -20.21 4.71
CA PRO A 230 -10.01 -20.21 5.84
C PRO A 230 -9.73 -19.11 6.87
N ALA A 231 -8.48 -18.71 7.05
CA ALA A 231 -8.12 -17.65 7.98
C ALA A 231 -8.70 -16.27 7.60
N GLN A 232 -9.13 -16.09 6.34
CA GLN A 232 -9.71 -14.85 5.82
C GLN A 232 -11.24 -14.89 5.70
N HIS A 233 -11.89 -15.96 6.13
CA HIS A 233 -13.34 -16.07 6.01
C HIS A 233 -14.07 -14.98 6.81
N GLY A 234 -13.56 -14.64 8.00
CA GLY A 234 -14.15 -13.57 8.82
C GLY A 234 -14.15 -12.20 8.12
N GLU A 235 -13.06 -11.85 7.44
CA GLU A 235 -12.97 -10.63 6.65
C GLU A 235 -13.95 -10.64 5.46
N LYS A 236 -14.01 -11.77 4.74
CA LYS A 236 -14.90 -11.92 3.58
C LYS A 236 -16.37 -11.84 3.96
N GLU A 237 -16.76 -12.40 5.12
CA GLU A 237 -18.13 -12.30 5.64
C GLU A 237 -18.52 -10.86 5.96
N LEU A 238 -17.57 -10.02 6.33
CA LEU A 238 -17.76 -8.59 6.54
C LEU A 238 -17.69 -7.77 5.24
N GLY A 239 -17.50 -8.41 4.07
CA GLY A 239 -17.39 -7.73 2.77
C GLY A 239 -16.01 -7.15 2.48
N ILE A 240 -15.01 -7.48 3.30
CA ILE A 240 -13.62 -7.12 3.01
C ILE A 240 -13.11 -8.00 1.88
N ASN A 241 -12.49 -7.36 0.87
CA ASN A 241 -12.00 -8.06 -0.30
C ASN A 241 -10.64 -8.71 0.01
N GLU A 242 -10.63 -10.03 0.10
CA GLU A 242 -9.45 -10.82 0.47
C GLU A 242 -9.13 -11.86 -0.60
N HIS A 243 -7.93 -11.77 -1.17
CA HIS A 243 -7.43 -12.72 -2.16
C HIS A 243 -6.04 -13.21 -1.80
N VAL A 244 -5.82 -14.54 -1.83
CA VAL A 244 -4.49 -15.10 -1.67
C VAL A 244 -3.92 -15.47 -3.04
N HIS A 245 -3.04 -14.64 -3.54
CA HIS A 245 -2.36 -14.87 -4.79
C HIS A 245 -1.13 -15.78 -4.64
N THR A 246 -0.65 -16.36 -5.75
CA THR A 246 0.67 -16.98 -5.78
C THR A 246 1.75 -15.91 -5.94
N ALA A 247 2.97 -16.17 -5.48
CA ALA A 247 4.11 -15.27 -5.73
C ALA A 247 4.33 -15.01 -7.23
N TRP A 248 3.99 -16.00 -8.08
CA TRP A 248 4.04 -15.86 -9.54
C TRP A 248 2.99 -14.89 -10.08
N ALA A 249 1.79 -14.82 -9.48
CA ALA A 249 0.77 -13.85 -9.88
C ALA A 249 1.23 -12.41 -9.61
N TYR A 250 1.83 -12.16 -8.44
CA TYR A 250 2.44 -10.86 -8.14
C TYR A 250 3.58 -10.54 -9.12
N LEU A 251 4.53 -11.45 -9.29
CA LEU A 251 5.62 -11.25 -10.26
C LEU A 251 5.08 -10.90 -11.65
N TRP A 252 4.07 -11.64 -12.12
CA TRP A 252 3.46 -11.43 -13.42
C TRP A 252 2.78 -10.08 -13.54
N ALA A 253 2.04 -9.64 -12.50
CA ALA A 253 1.41 -8.32 -12.46
C ALA A 253 2.46 -7.19 -12.59
N PHE A 254 3.58 -7.30 -11.85
CA PHE A 254 4.66 -6.34 -11.92
C PHE A 254 5.35 -6.32 -13.30
N VAL A 255 5.65 -7.47 -13.87
CA VAL A 255 6.28 -7.57 -15.21
C VAL A 255 5.36 -7.01 -16.29
N ARG A 256 4.06 -7.33 -16.26
CA ARG A 256 3.07 -6.79 -17.21
C ARG A 256 2.83 -5.29 -17.06
N ALA A 257 3.05 -4.73 -15.89
CA ALA A 257 3.04 -3.28 -15.68
C ALA A 257 4.30 -2.56 -16.20
N GLY A 258 5.22 -3.28 -16.85
CA GLY A 258 6.48 -2.72 -17.39
C GLY A 258 7.56 -2.50 -16.32
N LEU A 259 7.39 -3.07 -15.14
CA LEU A 259 8.33 -2.95 -14.04
C LEU A 259 9.48 -3.97 -14.17
N ALA A 260 10.71 -3.52 -13.91
CA ALA A 260 11.87 -4.37 -13.79
C ALA A 260 12.00 -4.85 -12.34
N VAL A 261 11.52 -6.04 -12.05
CA VAL A 261 11.64 -6.65 -10.71
C VAL A 261 13.10 -6.80 -10.33
N ARG A 262 13.49 -6.30 -9.19
CA ARG A 262 14.87 -6.29 -8.68
C ARG A 262 15.08 -7.25 -7.54
N ARG A 263 14.03 -7.51 -6.76
CA ARG A 263 14.09 -8.36 -5.58
C ARG A 263 12.70 -8.90 -5.27
N ILE A 264 12.64 -10.17 -4.92
CA ILE A 264 11.53 -10.81 -4.21
C ILE A 264 12.16 -11.53 -3.03
N GLU A 265 11.61 -11.34 -1.86
CA GLU A 265 12.07 -11.99 -0.63
C GLU A 265 10.91 -12.38 0.27
N HIS A 266 11.15 -13.27 1.22
CA HIS A 266 10.17 -13.55 2.27
C HIS A 266 9.94 -12.30 3.11
N ALA A 267 8.70 -12.02 3.44
CA ALA A 267 8.35 -10.86 4.24
C ALA A 267 8.99 -10.90 5.64
N GLU A 268 9.14 -12.08 6.24
CA GLU A 268 9.74 -12.28 7.55
C GLU A 268 11.28 -12.21 7.58
N GLY A 269 11.94 -12.11 6.43
CA GLY A 269 13.39 -11.91 6.32
C GLY A 269 14.31 -13.04 6.76
N ASN A 270 13.88 -13.90 7.65
CA ASN A 270 14.72 -14.89 8.35
C ASN A 270 14.69 -16.30 7.77
N TYR A 271 14.23 -16.43 6.53
CA TYR A 271 14.23 -17.75 5.92
C TYR A 271 15.62 -18.10 5.36
N GLN A 272 16.46 -18.73 6.20
CA GLN A 272 17.61 -19.49 5.71
C GLN A 272 17.06 -20.76 5.05
N THR A 273 16.72 -20.68 3.77
CA THR A 273 16.38 -21.87 3.01
C THR A 273 17.60 -22.79 2.95
N ARG A 274 17.41 -24.09 3.15
CA ARG A 274 18.45 -25.09 2.81
C ARG A 274 18.87 -24.97 1.34
N VAL A 275 18.05 -24.38 0.49
CA VAL A 275 18.29 -24.08 -0.94
C VAL A 275 19.04 -22.76 -1.12
N GLY A 276 18.83 -21.74 -0.29
CA GLY A 276 19.48 -20.42 -0.38
C GLY A 276 20.99 -20.46 -0.25
N TRP A 277 21.52 -21.46 0.44
CA TRP A 277 22.97 -21.61 0.60
C TRP A 277 23.72 -21.90 -0.71
N ARG A 278 23.11 -22.61 -1.67
CA ARG A 278 23.75 -22.93 -2.96
C ARG A 278 23.61 -21.81 -4.01
N PHE A 279 22.65 -20.90 -3.84
CA PHE A 279 22.43 -19.77 -4.75
C PHE A 279 23.00 -18.44 -4.26
N SER A 280 23.62 -18.42 -3.09
CA SER A 280 24.22 -17.22 -2.48
C SER A 280 25.39 -16.62 -3.27
N ALA A 281 25.98 -17.35 -4.22
CA ALA A 281 27.05 -16.87 -5.07
C ALA A 281 26.61 -15.76 -6.07
N VAL A 282 25.27 -15.55 -6.28
CA VAL A 282 24.73 -14.47 -7.10
C VAL A 282 23.66 -13.73 -6.27
N PRO A 283 24.07 -12.79 -5.40
CA PRO A 283 23.24 -12.33 -4.26
C PRO A 283 21.88 -11.74 -4.58
N LYS A 284 21.68 -11.17 -5.77
CA LYS A 284 20.40 -10.50 -6.12
C LYS A 284 19.41 -11.42 -6.85
N ILE A 285 19.90 -12.21 -7.81
CA ILE A 285 19.07 -13.12 -8.61
C ILE A 285 18.80 -14.39 -7.81
N GLY A 286 19.78 -14.86 -7.04
CA GLY A 286 19.67 -16.06 -6.22
C GLY A 286 18.55 -15.99 -5.19
N THR A 287 18.43 -14.90 -4.46
CA THR A 287 17.36 -14.70 -3.46
C THR A 287 15.98 -14.74 -4.12
N THR A 288 15.78 -14.00 -5.20
CA THR A 288 14.49 -13.95 -5.92
C THR A 288 14.07 -15.33 -6.44
N LEU A 289 14.98 -16.06 -7.09
CA LEU A 289 14.67 -17.39 -7.61
C LEU A 289 14.43 -18.42 -6.50
N ALA A 290 15.21 -18.37 -5.42
CA ALA A 290 15.03 -19.24 -4.26
C ALA A 290 13.66 -18.98 -3.59
N THR A 291 13.29 -17.72 -3.38
CA THR A 291 11.99 -17.35 -2.82
C THR A 291 10.85 -17.83 -3.70
N LEU A 292 10.90 -17.61 -5.02
CA LEU A 292 9.86 -18.06 -5.94
C LEU A 292 9.72 -19.59 -5.97
N ALA A 293 10.84 -20.33 -5.99
CA ALA A 293 10.83 -21.78 -5.97
C ALA A 293 10.21 -22.32 -4.68
N GLU A 294 10.56 -21.73 -3.55
CA GLU A 294 10.03 -22.11 -2.25
C GLU A 294 8.55 -21.77 -2.11
N GLN A 295 8.14 -20.56 -2.51
CA GLN A 295 6.74 -20.12 -2.51
C GLN A 295 5.84 -20.99 -3.39
N THR A 296 6.41 -21.70 -4.37
CA THR A 296 5.66 -22.62 -5.24
C THR A 296 5.10 -23.81 -4.47
N VAL A 297 5.81 -24.30 -3.44
CA VAL A 297 5.47 -25.50 -2.68
C VAL A 297 4.99 -25.24 -1.25
N ARG A 298 5.11 -24.01 -0.77
CA ARG A 298 4.68 -23.62 0.58
C ARG A 298 3.16 -23.62 0.73
N ASP A 299 2.75 -23.60 1.98
CA ASP A 299 1.37 -23.32 2.38
C ASP A 299 1.04 -21.84 2.13
N TYR A 300 0.57 -21.16 3.13
CA TYR A 300 0.35 -19.72 3.13
C TYR A 300 1.56 -19.04 3.77
N SER A 301 1.98 -17.93 3.21
CA SER A 301 3.13 -17.15 3.69
C SER A 301 3.05 -15.71 3.17
N GLY A 302 4.11 -14.93 3.29
CA GLY A 302 4.19 -13.57 2.78
C GLY A 302 5.48 -13.30 2.00
N ILE A 303 5.38 -12.42 1.00
CA ILE A 303 6.55 -11.93 0.24
C ILE A 303 6.57 -10.40 0.21
N SER A 304 7.77 -9.87 -0.01
CA SER A 304 7.96 -8.49 -0.45
C SER A 304 8.59 -8.45 -1.83
N ILE A 305 8.07 -7.58 -2.70
CA ILE A 305 8.51 -7.42 -4.09
C ILE A 305 8.93 -5.98 -4.33
N TYR A 306 10.12 -5.80 -4.89
CA TYR A 306 10.70 -4.48 -5.18
C TYR A 306 11.08 -4.41 -6.66
N ALA A 307 10.61 -3.38 -7.34
CA ALA A 307 10.82 -3.19 -8.77
C ALA A 307 11.17 -1.75 -9.10
N ARG A 308 11.68 -1.51 -10.31
CA ARG A 308 11.88 -0.17 -10.87
C ARG A 308 11.07 0.00 -12.14
N ARG A 309 10.47 1.18 -12.28
CA ARG A 309 9.86 1.58 -13.54
C ARG A 309 10.97 1.78 -14.60
N ARG A 310 10.79 1.15 -15.77
CA ARG A 310 11.67 1.33 -16.92
C ARG A 310 11.49 2.69 -17.58
#